data_14ad6e58155ac4a29736d0120935f1a6
#
_entry.id   14ad6e58155ac4a29736d0120935f1a6
#
_cell.length_a   1.000
_cell.length_b   1.000
_cell.length_c   1.000
_cell.angle_alpha   90.00
_cell.angle_beta   90.00
_cell.angle_gamma   90.00
#
_symmetry.space_group_name_H-M   'P 1'
#
loop_
_entity.id
_entity.type
_entity.pdbx_description
1 polymer ?
#
loop_
_entity_poly.entity_id
_entity_poly.type
_entity_poly.pdbx_seq_one_letter_code
_entity_poly.pdbx_strand_id
1 'polypeptide(L)'
;MSLINIDFTYFLKLNAIFNLKTNKFNEIESKSMSKKFSEIYEQSIKNPENFWQEASNDIFWFKKPTKILSKSNPPFFKWFEDGITNTCYNALDIHIDQGRGKKTALIYDSPITGNKSKFTYEELRSKVSKFAGALKNQGVVKGDRVIIYMPMIPEAVIAMLACARIGAIHSVVFGGFASNELASRIDDSKAKLLVTASCGFEPGRTVEYKPLVDEAVKLANHKIEKMILFQRSGHEVKLNAPLEVSWEESISNAKDADCVEMNSNEFAYILYTSGTTGTPKGIVRDIGGHIVALKWTMKNIYNIDADDIWWSASDIGWIVGHSYIVYAPLFKGCTTVLFEGKPVGTPDAGAFWKI
;
A
#
# COMPACT_ATOMS: atom_id res chain seq x y z
N MET A 1 27.79 -7.92 -10.74
CA MET A 1 27.05 -9.05 -10.19
C MET A 1 27.72 -9.47 -8.90
N SER A 2 27.27 -9.01 -7.76
CA SER A 2 27.64 -9.58 -6.47
C SER A 2 26.40 -9.51 -5.58
N LEU A 3 25.89 -10.66 -5.23
CA LEU A 3 24.89 -10.86 -4.21
C LEU A 3 25.45 -10.36 -2.88
N ILE A 4 24.88 -9.34 -2.31
CA ILE A 4 25.16 -8.94 -0.94
C ILE A 4 24.50 -9.99 -0.07
N ASN A 5 25.28 -10.96 0.36
CA ASN A 5 24.97 -11.87 1.44
C ASN A 5 24.94 -11.05 2.72
N ILE A 6 23.77 -10.64 3.17
CA ILE A 6 23.62 -10.07 4.51
C ILE A 6 23.77 -11.23 5.48
N ASP A 7 24.95 -11.30 6.09
CA ASP A 7 25.32 -12.31 7.07
C ASP A 7 24.44 -12.17 8.33
N PHE A 8 23.47 -13.07 8.46
CA PHE A 8 22.56 -13.17 9.59
C PHE A 8 23.29 -13.36 10.95
N THR A 9 24.56 -13.72 10.90
CA THR A 9 25.43 -13.87 12.08
C THR A 9 25.76 -12.54 12.76
N TYR A 10 25.68 -11.41 12.06
CA TYR A 10 25.92 -10.09 12.66
C TYR A 10 24.75 -9.64 13.55
N PHE A 11 23.52 -10.01 13.18
CA PHE A 11 22.31 -9.72 13.98
C PHE A 11 22.27 -10.55 15.27
N LEU A 12 22.78 -11.77 15.23
CA LEU A 12 22.89 -12.65 16.40
C LEU A 12 24.00 -12.23 17.38
N LYS A 13 25.07 -11.58 16.89
CA LYS A 13 26.16 -11.08 17.74
C LYS A 13 25.80 -9.81 18.52
N LEU A 14 24.94 -8.95 17.98
CA LEU A 14 24.43 -7.77 18.71
C LEU A 14 23.50 -8.14 19.87
N ASN A 15 22.73 -9.23 19.72
CA ASN A 15 21.93 -9.78 20.83
C ASN A 15 22.76 -10.42 21.94
N ALA A 16 23.97 -10.88 21.66
CA ALA A 16 24.87 -11.50 22.65
C ALA A 16 25.50 -10.49 23.65
N ILE A 17 25.55 -9.21 23.30
CA ILE A 17 26.12 -8.17 24.17
C ILE A 17 25.12 -7.65 25.21
N PHE A 18 23.82 -7.82 24.98
CA PHE A 18 22.77 -7.35 25.91
C PHE A 18 22.22 -8.38 26.91
N ASN A 19 22.59 -9.68 26.82
CA ASN A 19 21.94 -10.73 27.63
C ASN A 19 22.94 -11.68 28.37
N LEU A 20 23.63 -11.18 29.38
CA LEU A 20 24.47 -12.04 30.27
C LEU A 20 23.70 -12.61 31.48
N LYS A 21 22.34 -12.49 31.57
CA LYS A 21 21.60 -13.04 32.72
C LYS A 21 20.35 -13.88 32.40
N THR A 22 20.05 -14.19 31.12
CA THR A 22 18.79 -14.89 30.74
C THR A 22 18.98 -16.19 29.95
N ASN A 23 20.18 -16.79 29.93
CA ASN A 23 20.54 -17.90 29.03
C ASN A 23 19.68 -19.18 29.14
N LYS A 24 18.99 -19.44 30.26
CA LYS A 24 18.11 -20.65 30.36
C LYS A 24 16.69 -20.42 29.86
N PHE A 25 16.16 -19.21 30.02
CA PHE A 25 14.81 -18.87 29.54
C PHE A 25 14.77 -18.74 28.01
N ASN A 26 15.78 -18.08 27.43
CA ASN A 26 15.89 -17.87 25.99
C ASN A 26 16.10 -19.17 25.18
N GLU A 27 16.78 -20.18 25.75
CA GLU A 27 16.97 -21.47 25.07
C GLU A 27 15.69 -22.30 24.99
N ILE A 28 14.84 -22.21 26.00
CA ILE A 28 13.53 -22.90 26.02
C ILE A 28 12.55 -22.21 25.08
N GLU A 29 12.50 -20.87 25.08
CA GLU A 29 11.65 -20.10 24.16
C GLU A 29 12.10 -20.24 22.71
N SER A 30 13.40 -20.19 22.41
CA SER A 30 13.91 -20.35 21.03
C SER A 30 13.65 -21.76 20.48
N LYS A 31 13.80 -22.80 21.30
CA LYS A 31 13.48 -24.19 20.91
C LYS A 31 11.97 -24.38 20.72
N SER A 32 11.12 -23.74 21.56
CA SER A 32 9.68 -23.75 21.43
C SER A 32 9.21 -23.01 20.17
N MET A 33 9.79 -21.83 19.89
CA MET A 33 9.50 -21.06 18.68
C MET A 33 9.93 -21.77 17.39
N SER A 34 11.11 -22.41 17.36
CA SER A 34 11.59 -23.14 16.19
C SER A 34 10.72 -24.38 15.90
N LYS A 35 10.27 -25.08 16.94
CA LYS A 35 9.35 -26.22 16.80
C LYS A 35 8.00 -25.75 16.24
N LYS A 36 7.44 -24.69 16.80
CA LYS A 36 6.19 -24.10 16.32
C LYS A 36 6.29 -23.63 14.87
N PHE A 37 7.40 -22.99 14.48
CA PHE A 37 7.64 -22.59 13.10
C PHE A 37 7.63 -23.81 12.15
N SER A 38 8.37 -24.88 12.48
CA SER A 38 8.45 -26.10 11.66
C SER A 38 7.08 -26.73 11.48
N GLU A 39 6.28 -26.81 12.54
CA GLU A 39 4.91 -27.34 12.49
C GLU A 39 4.00 -26.53 11.56
N ILE A 40 4.02 -25.19 11.69
CA ILE A 40 3.23 -24.28 10.84
C ILE A 40 3.69 -24.38 9.38
N TYR A 41 5.00 -24.39 9.14
CA TYR A 41 5.58 -24.53 7.80
C TYR A 41 5.15 -25.86 7.15
N GLU A 42 5.27 -26.97 7.89
CA GLU A 42 4.83 -28.28 7.38
C GLU A 42 3.33 -28.31 7.05
N GLN A 43 2.49 -27.74 7.90
CA GLN A 43 1.05 -27.64 7.64
C GLN A 43 0.77 -26.84 6.36
N SER A 44 1.46 -25.70 6.16
CA SER A 44 1.28 -24.87 4.98
C SER A 44 1.65 -25.57 3.67
N ILE A 45 2.58 -26.52 3.71
CA ILE A 45 3.02 -27.28 2.54
C ILE A 45 2.20 -28.55 2.34
N LYS A 46 1.92 -29.31 3.43
CA LYS A 46 1.23 -30.59 3.35
C LYS A 46 -0.27 -30.44 3.10
N ASN A 47 -0.87 -29.38 3.64
CA ASN A 47 -2.30 -29.12 3.52
C ASN A 47 -2.62 -27.62 3.29
N PRO A 48 -2.17 -27.05 2.16
CA PRO A 48 -2.28 -25.64 1.90
C PRO A 48 -3.73 -25.14 1.85
N GLU A 49 -4.68 -25.95 1.39
CA GLU A 49 -6.08 -25.53 1.32
C GLU A 49 -6.66 -25.28 2.71
N ASN A 50 -6.52 -26.22 3.63
CA ASN A 50 -7.01 -26.04 5.01
C ASN A 50 -6.26 -24.91 5.73
N PHE A 51 -4.94 -24.85 5.55
CA PHE A 51 -4.12 -23.80 6.16
C PHE A 51 -4.60 -22.40 5.78
N TRP A 52 -4.79 -22.15 4.49
CA TRP A 52 -5.23 -20.85 4.00
C TRP A 52 -6.74 -20.62 4.20
N GLN A 53 -7.55 -21.70 4.28
CA GLN A 53 -8.95 -21.58 4.69
C GLN A 53 -9.07 -21.05 6.13
N GLU A 54 -8.28 -21.60 7.07
CA GLU A 54 -8.24 -21.10 8.44
C GLU A 54 -7.79 -19.63 8.50
N ALA A 55 -6.71 -19.29 7.80
CA ALA A 55 -6.23 -17.91 7.71
C ALA A 55 -7.28 -16.94 7.12
N SER A 56 -8.09 -17.41 6.19
CA SER A 56 -9.14 -16.61 5.55
C SER A 56 -10.30 -16.22 6.48
N ASN A 57 -10.44 -16.88 7.63
CA ASN A 57 -11.45 -16.52 8.63
C ASN A 57 -11.12 -15.21 9.37
N ASP A 58 -9.88 -14.76 9.30
CA ASP A 58 -9.44 -13.51 9.95
C ASP A 58 -9.82 -12.24 9.16
N ILE A 59 -10.29 -12.36 7.91
CA ILE A 59 -10.71 -11.24 7.10
C ILE A 59 -12.23 -11.16 6.93
N PHE A 60 -12.72 -10.00 6.52
CA PHE A 60 -14.13 -9.82 6.20
C PHE A 60 -14.44 -10.27 4.77
N TRP A 61 -15.51 -11.02 4.63
CA TRP A 61 -16.09 -11.44 3.36
C TRP A 61 -17.57 -11.05 3.30
N PHE A 62 -18.01 -10.39 2.23
CA PHE A 62 -19.44 -10.26 1.92
C PHE A 62 -20.04 -11.63 1.62
N LYS A 63 -19.26 -12.48 0.92
CA LYS A 63 -19.55 -13.90 0.72
C LYS A 63 -18.28 -14.71 0.98
N LYS A 64 -18.31 -15.58 1.99
CA LYS A 64 -17.17 -16.45 2.30
C LYS A 64 -16.88 -17.41 1.14
N PRO A 65 -15.59 -17.65 0.82
CA PRO A 65 -15.22 -18.60 -0.22
C PRO A 65 -15.51 -20.04 0.21
N THR A 66 -15.99 -20.84 -0.71
CA THR A 66 -16.11 -22.30 -0.57
C THR A 66 -15.01 -23.03 -1.37
N LYS A 67 -14.48 -22.37 -2.41
CA LYS A 67 -13.37 -22.83 -3.22
C LYS A 67 -12.08 -22.14 -2.80
N ILE A 68 -11.29 -22.82 -1.99
CA ILE A 68 -10.07 -22.23 -1.40
C ILE A 68 -8.94 -22.15 -2.42
N LEU A 69 -8.63 -23.26 -3.11
CA LEU A 69 -7.59 -23.33 -4.13
C LEU A 69 -8.12 -24.01 -5.38
N SER A 70 -8.21 -23.27 -6.48
CA SER A 70 -8.52 -23.83 -7.80
C SER A 70 -7.23 -24.13 -8.58
N LYS A 71 -7.06 -25.37 -9.00
CA LYS A 71 -5.96 -25.88 -9.82
C LYS A 71 -6.41 -26.19 -11.26
N SER A 72 -7.54 -25.63 -11.68
CA SER A 72 -8.17 -25.92 -12.98
C SER A 72 -7.36 -25.45 -14.19
N ASN A 73 -6.43 -24.50 -14.01
CA ASN A 73 -5.61 -23.94 -15.09
C ASN A 73 -4.13 -23.78 -14.67
N PRO A 74 -3.37 -24.89 -14.47
CA PRO A 74 -1.96 -24.80 -14.12
C PRO A 74 -1.14 -24.12 -15.23
N PRO A 75 -0.11 -23.31 -14.88
CA PRO A 75 0.35 -23.00 -13.54
C PRO A 75 -0.38 -21.80 -12.87
N PHE A 76 -1.46 -21.32 -13.46
CA PHE A 76 -2.22 -20.16 -12.98
C PHE A 76 -3.29 -20.61 -11.99
N PHE A 77 -2.91 -20.75 -10.73
CA PHE A 77 -3.82 -21.11 -9.66
C PHE A 77 -4.62 -19.90 -9.17
N LYS A 78 -5.83 -20.16 -8.65
CA LYS A 78 -6.68 -19.13 -8.05
C LYS A 78 -6.97 -19.48 -6.59
N TRP A 79 -6.81 -18.51 -5.72
CA TRP A 79 -7.16 -18.62 -4.32
C TRP A 79 -8.52 -17.97 -4.04
N PHE A 80 -9.34 -18.61 -3.21
CA PHE A 80 -10.64 -18.09 -2.77
C PHE A 80 -11.58 -17.71 -3.91
N GLU A 81 -11.66 -18.53 -4.96
CA GLU A 81 -12.21 -18.19 -6.28
C GLU A 81 -13.64 -17.62 -6.26
N ASP A 82 -14.51 -18.10 -5.35
CA ASP A 82 -15.91 -17.71 -5.25
C ASP A 82 -16.19 -16.74 -4.07
N GLY A 83 -15.15 -16.26 -3.40
CA GLY A 83 -15.23 -15.28 -2.33
C GLY A 83 -15.52 -13.88 -2.84
N ILE A 84 -16.30 -13.10 -2.06
CA ILE A 84 -16.60 -11.68 -2.34
C ILE A 84 -16.12 -10.86 -1.16
N THR A 85 -15.26 -9.86 -1.41
CA THR A 85 -14.71 -8.97 -0.40
C THR A 85 -14.38 -7.59 -0.99
N ASN A 86 -13.77 -6.70 -0.19
CA ASN A 86 -13.23 -5.44 -0.68
C ASN A 86 -11.98 -5.08 0.14
N THR A 87 -10.93 -4.64 -0.54
CA THR A 87 -9.65 -4.28 0.08
C THR A 87 -9.80 -3.10 1.04
N CYS A 88 -10.51 -2.03 0.64
CA CYS A 88 -10.70 -0.85 1.48
C CYS A 88 -11.57 -1.16 2.70
N TYR A 89 -12.63 -1.98 2.55
CA TYR A 89 -13.48 -2.40 3.67
C TYR A 89 -12.65 -3.11 4.75
N ASN A 90 -11.81 -4.06 4.34
CA ASN A 90 -10.91 -4.76 5.28
C ASN A 90 -9.83 -3.86 5.90
N ALA A 91 -9.47 -2.76 5.22
CA ALA A 91 -8.48 -1.82 5.73
C ALA A 91 -9.06 -0.79 6.70
N LEU A 92 -10.32 -0.39 6.53
CA LEU A 92 -10.90 0.74 7.26
C LEU A 92 -12.25 0.40 7.90
N ASP A 93 -13.26 0.07 7.10
CA ASP A 93 -14.67 -0.01 7.54
C ASP A 93 -14.87 -1.06 8.63
N ILE A 94 -14.27 -2.23 8.48
CA ILE A 94 -14.34 -3.33 9.46
C ILE A 94 -13.89 -2.89 10.87
N HIS A 95 -12.91 -2.00 10.96
CA HIS A 95 -12.39 -1.54 12.24
C HIS A 95 -13.35 -0.56 12.91
N ILE A 96 -14.09 0.23 12.13
CA ILE A 96 -15.13 1.12 12.62
C ILE A 96 -16.30 0.30 13.13
N ASP A 97 -16.75 -0.70 12.36
CA ASP A 97 -17.84 -1.62 12.73
C ASP A 97 -17.51 -2.41 14.00
N GLN A 98 -16.22 -2.65 14.26
CA GLN A 98 -15.71 -3.29 15.48
C GLN A 98 -15.44 -2.31 16.64
N GLY A 99 -15.88 -1.05 16.54
CA GLY A 99 -15.76 -0.04 17.59
C GLY A 99 -14.37 0.60 17.71
N ARG A 100 -13.48 0.41 16.74
CA ARG A 100 -12.13 1.00 16.72
C ARG A 100 -12.03 2.31 15.92
N GLY A 101 -13.14 2.90 15.51
CA GLY A 101 -13.18 4.08 14.65
C GLY A 101 -12.37 5.26 15.16
N LYS A 102 -12.32 5.46 16.48
CA LYS A 102 -11.55 6.56 17.13
C LYS A 102 -10.06 6.25 17.34
N LYS A 103 -9.60 5.02 17.05
CA LYS A 103 -8.17 4.70 17.12
C LYS A 103 -7.42 5.34 15.94
N THR A 104 -6.17 5.70 16.18
CA THR A 104 -5.31 6.23 15.12
C THR A 104 -5.03 5.14 14.09
N ALA A 105 -5.32 5.42 12.82
CA ALA A 105 -5.03 4.56 11.70
C ALA A 105 -3.71 4.94 11.02
N LEU A 106 -3.47 6.24 10.85
CA LEU A 106 -2.31 6.77 10.11
C LEU A 106 -1.67 7.92 10.89
N ILE A 107 -0.36 7.84 11.08
CA ILE A 107 0.49 8.95 11.51
C ILE A 107 1.33 9.38 10.30
N TYR A 108 1.25 10.65 9.96
CA TYR A 108 2.14 11.27 8.98
C TYR A 108 3.18 12.12 9.68
N ASP A 109 4.44 11.93 9.30
CA ASP A 109 5.58 12.69 9.81
C ASP A 109 6.49 13.13 8.63
N SER A 110 6.62 14.44 8.45
CA SER A 110 7.49 15.04 7.44
C SER A 110 8.50 15.98 8.10
N PRO A 111 9.69 15.51 8.45
CA PRO A 111 10.73 16.38 8.98
C PRO A 111 11.24 17.41 7.96
N ILE A 112 10.99 17.19 6.65
CA ILE A 112 11.36 18.14 5.60
C ILE A 112 10.47 19.39 5.65
N THR A 113 9.15 19.20 5.84
CA THR A 113 8.18 20.31 5.91
C THR A 113 7.86 20.74 7.33
N GLY A 114 8.27 19.97 8.33
CA GLY A 114 7.88 20.14 9.72
C GLY A 114 6.45 19.73 10.04
N ASN A 115 5.72 19.17 9.08
CA ASN A 115 4.33 18.78 9.24
C ASN A 115 4.19 17.40 9.89
N LYS A 116 3.29 17.33 10.87
CA LYS A 116 2.86 16.07 11.49
C LYS A 116 1.35 16.06 11.59
N SER A 117 0.75 14.93 11.28
CA SER A 117 -0.70 14.73 11.44
C SER A 117 -1.03 13.30 11.83
N LYS A 118 -2.20 13.14 12.45
CA LYS A 118 -2.77 11.83 12.81
C LYS A 118 -4.18 11.77 12.28
N PHE A 119 -4.54 10.60 11.77
CA PHE A 119 -5.90 10.32 11.30
C PHE A 119 -6.41 9.09 12.04
N THR A 120 -7.59 9.18 12.61
CA THR A 120 -8.32 8.02 13.13
C THR A 120 -8.85 7.18 11.97
N TYR A 121 -9.31 5.95 12.25
CA TYR A 121 -9.96 5.11 11.24
C TYR A 121 -11.19 5.79 10.65
N GLU A 122 -12.01 6.47 11.46
CA GLU A 122 -13.17 7.25 10.99
C GLU A 122 -12.79 8.40 10.08
N GLU A 123 -11.79 9.21 10.47
CA GLU A 123 -11.31 10.34 9.68
C GLU A 123 -10.68 9.88 8.36
N LEU A 124 -9.85 8.83 8.40
CA LEU A 124 -9.23 8.30 7.19
C LEU A 124 -10.29 7.71 6.25
N ARG A 125 -11.26 6.92 6.79
CA ARG A 125 -12.37 6.38 5.99
C ARG A 125 -13.20 7.51 5.36
N SER A 126 -13.50 8.57 6.09
CA SER A 126 -14.26 9.70 5.56
C SER A 126 -13.54 10.37 4.38
N LYS A 127 -12.23 10.64 4.53
CA LYS A 127 -11.42 11.21 3.44
C LYS A 127 -11.34 10.27 2.23
N VAL A 128 -11.17 8.98 2.46
CA VAL A 128 -11.12 7.94 1.41
C VAL A 128 -12.46 7.83 0.70
N SER A 129 -13.58 7.79 1.43
CA SER A 129 -14.93 7.73 0.86
C SER A 129 -15.24 8.94 -0.01
N LYS A 130 -14.84 10.13 0.46
CA LYS A 130 -14.99 11.38 -0.27
C LYS A 130 -14.17 11.41 -1.56
N PHE A 131 -12.89 11.01 -1.50
CA PHE A 131 -12.03 10.97 -2.68
C PHE A 131 -12.47 9.87 -3.67
N ALA A 132 -12.98 8.75 -3.18
CA ALA A 132 -13.59 7.71 -4.01
C ALA A 132 -14.79 8.25 -4.80
N GLY A 133 -15.61 9.09 -4.18
CA GLY A 133 -16.68 9.83 -4.87
C GLY A 133 -16.15 10.82 -5.90
N ALA A 134 -15.03 11.50 -5.60
CA ALA A 134 -14.36 12.38 -6.56
C ALA A 134 -13.87 11.61 -7.80
N LEU A 135 -13.25 10.43 -7.61
CA LEU A 135 -12.87 9.56 -8.72
C LEU A 135 -14.07 9.15 -9.59
N LYS A 136 -15.20 8.79 -8.96
CA LYS A 136 -16.45 8.47 -9.69
C LYS A 136 -16.97 9.67 -10.49
N ASN A 137 -16.93 10.86 -9.93
CA ASN A 137 -17.34 12.09 -10.64
C ASN A 137 -16.44 12.39 -11.85
N GLN A 138 -15.17 11.95 -11.83
CA GLN A 138 -14.25 12.01 -12.99
C GLN A 138 -14.41 10.79 -13.93
N GLY A 139 -15.46 10.00 -13.76
CA GLY A 139 -15.80 8.90 -14.66
C GLY A 139 -15.08 7.57 -14.35
N VAL A 140 -14.34 7.46 -13.25
CA VAL A 140 -13.68 6.19 -12.86
C VAL A 140 -14.73 5.17 -12.42
N VAL A 141 -14.68 4.00 -13.02
CA VAL A 141 -15.54 2.86 -12.69
C VAL A 141 -14.71 1.64 -12.29
N LYS A 142 -15.37 0.61 -11.77
CA LYS A 142 -14.77 -0.68 -11.42
C LYS A 142 -13.96 -1.23 -12.61
N GLY A 143 -12.72 -1.61 -12.34
CA GLY A 143 -11.78 -2.16 -13.33
C GLY A 143 -10.97 -1.11 -14.10
N ASP A 144 -11.28 0.18 -14.00
CA ASP A 144 -10.45 1.23 -14.56
C ASP A 144 -9.09 1.31 -13.85
N ARG A 145 -8.03 1.70 -14.59
CA ARG A 145 -6.70 1.89 -14.03
C ARG A 145 -6.48 3.36 -13.70
N VAL A 146 -5.95 3.59 -12.51
CA VAL A 146 -5.60 4.91 -11.99
C VAL A 146 -4.12 4.92 -11.63
N ILE A 147 -3.34 5.77 -12.27
CA ILE A 147 -1.94 5.99 -11.88
C ILE A 147 -1.90 6.98 -10.73
N ILE A 148 -1.08 6.67 -9.72
CA ILE A 148 -0.78 7.55 -8.58
C ILE A 148 0.71 7.86 -8.63
N TYR A 149 1.05 9.11 -8.98
CA TYR A 149 2.42 9.62 -9.02
C TYR A 149 2.53 10.76 -8.01
N MET A 150 2.78 10.39 -6.75
CA MET A 150 2.74 11.29 -5.60
C MET A 150 3.91 11.03 -4.66
N PRO A 151 4.33 12.03 -3.86
CA PRO A 151 5.27 11.81 -2.76
C PRO A 151 4.61 11.04 -1.61
N MET A 152 5.38 10.75 -0.56
CA MET A 152 4.96 10.02 0.64
C MET A 152 4.07 10.90 1.54
N ILE A 153 2.86 11.22 1.08
CA ILE A 153 1.89 12.08 1.77
C ILE A 153 0.55 11.34 2.00
N PRO A 154 -0.26 11.78 2.95
CA PRO A 154 -1.55 11.14 3.25
C PRO A 154 -2.47 11.02 2.04
N GLU A 155 -2.45 11.98 1.13
CA GLU A 155 -3.26 12.00 -0.09
C GLU A 155 -2.94 10.83 -1.01
N ALA A 156 -1.69 10.35 -1.03
CA ALA A 156 -1.32 9.15 -1.80
C ALA A 156 -1.97 7.89 -1.21
N VAL A 157 -1.97 7.74 0.11
CA VAL A 157 -2.64 6.63 0.81
C VAL A 157 -4.15 6.70 0.60
N ILE A 158 -4.73 7.90 0.69
CA ILE A 158 -6.16 8.15 0.43
C ILE A 158 -6.52 7.73 -1.00
N ALA A 159 -5.70 8.10 -1.99
CA ALA A 159 -5.93 7.74 -3.39
C ALA A 159 -5.86 6.22 -3.63
N MET A 160 -4.90 5.51 -3.02
CA MET A 160 -4.79 4.05 -3.09
C MET A 160 -6.04 3.37 -2.54
N LEU A 161 -6.46 3.75 -1.34
CA LEU A 161 -7.61 3.18 -0.66
C LEU A 161 -8.94 3.56 -1.34
N ALA A 162 -9.03 4.76 -1.92
CA ALA A 162 -10.20 5.20 -2.68
C ALA A 162 -10.39 4.39 -3.98
N CYS A 163 -9.31 4.11 -4.70
CA CYS A 163 -9.35 3.19 -5.84
C CYS A 163 -9.85 1.81 -5.41
N ALA A 164 -9.27 1.25 -4.34
CA ALA A 164 -9.68 -0.05 -3.80
C ALA A 164 -11.15 -0.05 -3.36
N ARG A 165 -11.66 1.08 -2.82
CA ARG A 165 -13.04 1.23 -2.37
C ARG A 165 -14.07 1.05 -3.49
N ILE A 166 -13.80 1.62 -4.66
CA ILE A 166 -14.69 1.55 -5.83
C ILE A 166 -14.32 0.47 -6.84
N GLY A 167 -13.33 -0.38 -6.51
CA GLY A 167 -12.89 -1.47 -7.39
C GLY A 167 -12.07 -1.00 -8.60
N ALA A 168 -11.52 0.20 -8.57
CA ALA A 168 -10.53 0.65 -9.55
C ALA A 168 -9.16 0.05 -9.23
N ILE A 169 -8.37 -0.19 -10.26
CA ILE A 169 -7.03 -0.79 -10.18
C ILE A 169 -6.01 0.33 -10.14
N HIS A 170 -5.37 0.57 -8.99
CA HIS A 170 -4.34 1.60 -8.92
C HIS A 170 -2.97 1.08 -9.29
N SER A 171 -2.11 1.99 -9.76
CA SER A 171 -0.69 1.76 -9.96
C SER A 171 0.09 2.94 -9.40
N VAL A 172 0.80 2.71 -8.30
CA VAL A 172 1.67 3.73 -7.71
C VAL A 172 3.01 3.72 -8.43
N VAL A 173 3.40 4.89 -8.88
CA VAL A 173 4.70 5.12 -9.52
C VAL A 173 5.56 5.89 -8.55
N PHE A 174 6.79 5.40 -8.31
CA PHE A 174 7.74 6.04 -7.42
C PHE A 174 8.02 7.49 -7.85
N GLY A 175 7.86 8.42 -6.92
CA GLY A 175 7.93 9.86 -7.19
C GLY A 175 9.29 10.40 -7.62
N GLY A 176 10.32 9.56 -7.63
CA GLY A 176 11.65 9.88 -8.18
C GLY A 176 11.86 9.46 -9.63
N PHE A 177 10.86 8.87 -10.29
CA PHE A 177 10.99 8.43 -11.68
C PHE A 177 10.83 9.56 -12.68
N ALA A 178 11.62 9.46 -13.77
CA ALA A 178 11.57 10.38 -14.89
C ALA A 178 10.28 10.23 -15.73
N SER A 179 10.01 11.23 -16.56
CA SER A 179 8.81 11.30 -17.42
C SER A 179 8.63 10.09 -18.33
N ASN A 180 9.72 9.54 -18.90
CA ASN A 180 9.68 8.35 -19.75
C ASN A 180 9.17 7.11 -19.00
N GLU A 181 9.56 6.96 -17.73
CA GLU A 181 9.13 5.85 -16.88
C GLU A 181 7.64 5.95 -16.53
N LEU A 182 7.16 7.16 -16.29
CA LEU A 182 5.75 7.42 -16.06
C LEU A 182 4.93 7.20 -17.36
N ALA A 183 5.42 7.69 -18.51
CA ALA A 183 4.77 7.50 -19.80
C ALA A 183 4.61 6.02 -20.17
N SER A 184 5.67 5.23 -19.96
CA SER A 184 5.63 3.78 -20.20
C SER A 184 4.54 3.08 -19.38
N ARG A 185 4.33 3.50 -18.12
CA ARG A 185 3.29 2.93 -17.24
C ARG A 185 1.89 3.40 -17.63
N ILE A 186 1.75 4.64 -18.11
CA ILE A 186 0.49 5.13 -18.69
C ILE A 186 0.10 4.27 -19.90
N ASP A 187 1.07 4.01 -20.77
CA ASP A 187 0.86 3.22 -21.99
C ASP A 187 0.52 1.75 -21.68
N ASP A 188 1.27 1.10 -20.80
CA ASP A 188 1.09 -0.32 -20.51
C ASP A 188 -0.22 -0.57 -19.73
N SER A 189 -0.49 0.23 -18.70
CA SER A 189 -1.71 0.06 -17.88
C SER A 189 -2.98 0.53 -18.59
N LYS A 190 -2.87 1.33 -19.66
CA LYS A 190 -4.00 2.05 -20.27
C LYS A 190 -4.76 2.86 -19.23
N ALA A 191 -4.02 3.64 -18.44
CA ALA A 191 -4.58 4.40 -17.33
C ALA A 191 -5.63 5.40 -17.81
N LYS A 192 -6.78 5.41 -17.16
CA LYS A 192 -7.86 6.36 -17.44
C LYS A 192 -7.62 7.71 -16.77
N LEU A 193 -7.11 7.66 -15.53
CA LEU A 193 -6.91 8.84 -14.69
C LEU A 193 -5.54 8.79 -14.03
N LEU A 194 -4.95 9.96 -13.85
CA LEU A 194 -3.70 10.16 -13.11
C LEU A 194 -3.95 11.06 -11.89
N VAL A 195 -3.45 10.64 -10.74
CA VAL A 195 -3.44 11.43 -9.50
C VAL A 195 -2.00 11.83 -9.22
N THR A 196 -1.75 13.12 -8.98
CA THR A 196 -0.40 13.63 -8.73
C THR A 196 -0.41 14.78 -7.71
N ALA A 197 0.78 15.27 -7.36
CA ALA A 197 0.97 16.48 -6.58
C ALA A 197 1.75 17.52 -7.39
N SER A 198 1.71 18.79 -6.96
CA SER A 198 2.48 19.84 -7.61
C SER A 198 4.00 19.61 -7.50
N CYS A 199 4.45 19.12 -6.33
CA CYS A 199 5.85 18.78 -6.09
C CYS A 199 6.02 17.69 -5.01
N GLY A 200 7.23 17.14 -4.92
CA GLY A 200 7.73 16.38 -3.79
C GLY A 200 8.94 17.07 -3.16
N PHE A 201 9.15 16.87 -1.87
CA PHE A 201 10.31 17.40 -1.16
C PHE A 201 11.33 16.32 -0.89
N GLU A 202 12.58 16.62 -1.19
CA GLU A 202 13.75 15.82 -0.86
C GLU A 202 14.73 16.67 -0.02
N PRO A 203 15.67 16.05 0.71
CA PRO A 203 16.68 16.81 1.41
C PRO A 203 17.42 17.79 0.49
N GLY A 204 17.28 19.10 0.79
CA GLY A 204 17.96 20.15 0.06
C GLY A 204 17.41 20.51 -1.32
N ARG A 205 16.31 19.87 -1.78
CA ARG A 205 15.68 20.25 -3.06
C ARG A 205 14.17 19.97 -3.12
N THR A 206 13.49 20.77 -3.94
CA THR A 206 12.12 20.48 -4.38
C THR A 206 12.17 19.77 -5.73
N VAL A 207 11.38 18.72 -5.88
CA VAL A 207 11.19 18.01 -7.15
C VAL A 207 9.85 18.44 -7.72
N GLU A 208 9.86 19.23 -8.76
CA GLU A 208 8.66 19.72 -9.45
C GLU A 208 8.01 18.55 -10.23
N TYR A 209 6.84 18.08 -9.75
CA TYR A 209 6.16 16.94 -10.40
C TYR A 209 5.36 17.38 -11.63
N LYS A 210 4.78 18.56 -11.62
CA LYS A 210 3.95 19.04 -12.74
C LYS A 210 4.66 18.99 -14.09
N PRO A 211 5.91 19.52 -14.24
CA PRO A 211 6.64 19.42 -15.51
C PRO A 211 6.94 17.98 -15.93
N LEU A 212 7.26 17.09 -14.96
CA LEU A 212 7.51 15.66 -15.24
C LEU A 212 6.26 14.95 -15.74
N VAL A 213 5.11 15.26 -15.14
CA VAL A 213 3.83 14.68 -15.52
C VAL A 213 3.36 15.20 -16.86
N ASP A 214 3.50 16.51 -17.13
CA ASP A 214 3.16 17.10 -18.41
C ASP A 214 3.95 16.47 -19.57
N GLU A 215 5.25 16.28 -19.38
CA GLU A 215 6.09 15.62 -20.35
C GLU A 215 5.72 14.13 -20.50
N ALA A 216 5.41 13.43 -19.40
CA ALA A 216 4.97 12.04 -19.48
C ALA A 216 3.67 11.86 -20.24
N VAL A 217 2.67 12.72 -20.00
CA VAL A 217 1.38 12.70 -20.73
C VAL A 217 1.57 13.02 -22.21
N LYS A 218 2.51 13.90 -22.53
CA LYS A 218 2.85 14.22 -23.93
C LYS A 218 3.53 13.03 -24.61
N LEU A 219 4.49 12.37 -23.96
CA LEU A 219 5.25 11.23 -24.46
C LEU A 219 4.39 9.97 -24.61
N ALA A 220 3.43 9.76 -23.73
CA ALA A 220 2.58 8.58 -23.77
C ALA A 220 1.72 8.54 -25.04
N ASN A 221 1.63 7.33 -25.64
CA ASN A 221 0.74 7.07 -26.77
C ASN A 221 -0.73 7.02 -26.31
N HIS A 222 -0.97 6.36 -25.17
CA HIS A 222 -2.28 6.32 -24.53
C HIS A 222 -2.58 7.65 -23.86
N LYS A 223 -3.79 8.19 -24.10
CA LYS A 223 -4.20 9.47 -23.50
C LYS A 223 -5.07 9.23 -22.28
N ILE A 224 -4.64 9.76 -21.14
CA ILE A 224 -5.47 9.81 -19.94
C ILE A 224 -6.66 10.76 -20.16
N GLU A 225 -7.80 10.46 -19.54
CA GLU A 225 -9.00 11.28 -19.69
C GLU A 225 -9.00 12.46 -18.68
N LYS A 226 -8.43 12.25 -17.49
CA LYS A 226 -8.37 13.24 -16.40
C LYS A 226 -7.12 13.12 -15.56
N MET A 227 -6.74 14.26 -14.94
CA MET A 227 -5.69 14.35 -13.96
C MET A 227 -6.21 15.10 -12.73
N ILE A 228 -6.06 14.51 -11.54
CA ILE A 228 -6.32 15.19 -10.26
C ILE A 228 -4.98 15.57 -9.65
N LEU A 229 -4.79 16.86 -9.36
CA LEU A 229 -3.55 17.41 -8.83
C LEU A 229 -3.76 18.01 -7.43
N PHE A 230 -2.98 17.50 -6.46
CA PHE A 230 -2.89 18.05 -5.12
C PHE A 230 -1.84 19.16 -5.06
N GLN A 231 -2.26 20.34 -4.65
CA GLN A 231 -1.36 21.50 -4.49
C GLN A 231 -0.58 21.40 -3.18
N ARG A 232 0.74 21.43 -3.28
CA ARG A 232 1.62 21.54 -2.10
C ARG A 232 1.80 22.99 -1.74
N SER A 233 1.58 23.33 -0.47
CA SER A 233 1.66 24.71 0.04
C SER A 233 2.99 25.37 -0.29
N GLY A 234 2.95 26.56 -0.88
CA GLY A 234 4.11 27.33 -1.35
C GLY A 234 4.71 26.85 -2.67
N HIS A 235 4.08 25.85 -3.32
CA HIS A 235 4.49 25.30 -4.61
C HIS A 235 3.27 25.02 -5.49
N GLU A 236 2.32 25.97 -5.49
CA GLU A 236 1.11 25.88 -6.29
C GLU A 236 1.45 26.07 -7.78
N VAL A 237 0.79 25.28 -8.62
CA VAL A 237 0.96 25.31 -10.07
C VAL A 237 -0.36 25.61 -10.77
N LYS A 238 -0.26 26.21 -11.97
CA LYS A 238 -1.43 26.45 -12.82
C LYS A 238 -1.93 25.12 -13.39
N LEU A 239 -3.24 24.91 -13.35
CA LEU A 239 -3.91 23.77 -13.95
C LEU A 239 -4.38 24.06 -15.37
N ASN A 240 -4.31 23.08 -16.24
CA ASN A 240 -4.72 23.14 -17.65
C ASN A 240 -6.07 22.43 -17.83
N ALA A 241 -7.17 23.14 -17.62
CA ALA A 241 -8.50 22.61 -17.90
C ALA A 241 -8.71 22.33 -19.39
N PRO A 242 -9.53 21.37 -19.77
CA PRO A 242 -10.39 20.54 -18.92
C PRO A 242 -9.73 19.21 -18.47
N LEU A 243 -8.49 18.96 -18.80
CA LEU A 243 -7.78 17.71 -18.45
C LEU A 243 -7.50 17.66 -16.93
N GLU A 244 -7.07 18.76 -16.36
CA GLU A 244 -6.58 18.89 -15.00
C GLU A 244 -7.61 19.54 -14.10
N VAL A 245 -7.82 18.93 -12.92
CA VAL A 245 -8.68 19.46 -11.85
C VAL A 245 -7.90 19.45 -10.53
N SER A 246 -8.20 20.41 -9.66
CA SER A 246 -7.57 20.40 -8.34
C SER A 246 -8.17 19.30 -7.46
N TRP A 247 -7.36 18.79 -6.54
CA TRP A 247 -7.80 17.83 -5.52
C TRP A 247 -8.94 18.41 -4.69
N GLU A 248 -8.80 19.65 -4.23
CA GLU A 248 -9.77 20.36 -3.39
C GLU A 248 -11.11 20.53 -4.12
N GLU A 249 -11.08 20.97 -5.37
CA GLU A 249 -12.28 21.11 -6.20
C GLU A 249 -12.96 19.74 -6.41
N SER A 250 -12.17 18.70 -6.70
CA SER A 250 -12.71 17.36 -6.96
C SER A 250 -13.42 16.78 -5.74
N ILE A 251 -12.89 17.00 -4.52
CA ILE A 251 -13.52 16.50 -3.29
C ILE A 251 -14.69 17.38 -2.84
N SER A 252 -14.65 18.70 -3.07
CA SER A 252 -15.72 19.62 -2.61
C SER A 252 -17.09 19.25 -3.19
N ASN A 253 -17.11 18.80 -4.44
CA ASN A 253 -18.31 18.44 -5.18
C ASN A 253 -18.63 16.94 -5.12
N ALA A 254 -17.84 16.14 -4.43
CA ALA A 254 -18.02 14.70 -4.36
C ALA A 254 -19.05 14.33 -3.29
N LYS A 255 -19.78 13.26 -3.52
CA LYS A 255 -20.54 12.52 -2.50
C LYS A 255 -19.65 11.39 -2.00
N ASP A 256 -19.87 10.95 -0.77
CA ASP A 256 -19.21 9.77 -0.24
C ASP A 256 -19.57 8.53 -1.08
N ALA A 257 -18.58 7.67 -1.32
CA ALA A 257 -18.79 6.41 -2.03
C ALA A 257 -18.62 5.23 -1.06
N ASP A 258 -19.51 4.26 -1.18
CA ASP A 258 -19.43 3.00 -0.44
C ASP A 258 -18.42 2.03 -1.07
N CYS A 259 -18.01 1.01 -0.30
CA CYS A 259 -17.21 -0.08 -0.81
C CYS A 259 -18.04 -0.94 -1.76
N VAL A 260 -17.52 -1.18 -2.96
CA VAL A 260 -18.16 -2.11 -3.91
C VAL A 260 -17.74 -3.55 -3.61
N GLU A 261 -18.65 -4.48 -3.82
CA GLU A 261 -18.36 -5.91 -3.74
C GLU A 261 -17.45 -6.34 -4.90
N MET A 262 -16.36 -7.03 -4.55
CA MET A 262 -15.35 -7.50 -5.49
C MET A 262 -15.18 -9.01 -5.38
N ASN A 263 -15.07 -9.70 -6.52
CA ASN A 263 -14.63 -11.09 -6.48
C ASN A 263 -13.17 -11.15 -6.01
N SER A 264 -12.85 -12.18 -5.24
CA SER A 264 -11.52 -12.41 -4.67
C SER A 264 -10.39 -12.38 -5.69
N ASN A 265 -10.64 -12.79 -6.92
CA ASN A 265 -9.65 -12.85 -8.00
C ASN A 265 -9.68 -11.63 -8.94
N GLU A 266 -10.51 -10.63 -8.66
CA GLU A 266 -10.40 -9.33 -9.33
C GLU A 266 -9.14 -8.60 -8.86
N PHE A 267 -8.68 -7.63 -9.65
CA PHE A 267 -7.39 -7.00 -9.45
C PHE A 267 -7.49 -5.79 -8.51
N ALA A 268 -6.55 -5.71 -7.57
CA ALA A 268 -6.42 -4.60 -6.64
C ALA A 268 -5.48 -3.51 -7.19
N TYR A 269 -4.30 -3.91 -7.67
CA TYR A 269 -3.28 -2.98 -8.13
C TYR A 269 -2.29 -3.61 -9.11
N ILE A 270 -1.53 -2.72 -9.77
CA ILE A 270 -0.38 -3.07 -10.61
C ILE A 270 0.86 -2.41 -10.02
N LEU A 271 1.91 -3.19 -9.78
CA LEU A 271 3.24 -2.67 -9.44
C LEU A 271 4.25 -3.09 -10.50
N TYR A 272 5.01 -2.12 -10.99
CA TYR A 272 6.04 -2.35 -12.00
C TYR A 272 7.37 -2.69 -11.36
N THR A 273 8.00 -3.74 -11.88
CA THR A 273 9.36 -4.15 -11.51
C THR A 273 10.30 -3.90 -12.68
N SER A 274 11.59 -3.67 -12.38
CA SER A 274 12.63 -3.63 -13.40
C SER A 274 12.79 -5.03 -14.00
N GLY A 275 12.20 -5.27 -15.15
CA GLY A 275 12.32 -6.55 -15.84
C GLY A 275 13.78 -6.84 -16.25
N THR A 276 14.16 -8.12 -16.30
CA THR A 276 15.48 -8.58 -16.78
C THR A 276 15.78 -8.17 -18.22
N THR A 277 14.76 -7.75 -18.97
CA THR A 277 14.83 -7.35 -20.39
C THR A 277 14.89 -5.83 -20.60
N GLY A 278 15.01 -5.04 -19.51
CA GLY A 278 14.99 -3.57 -19.56
C GLY A 278 13.61 -2.93 -19.65
N THR A 279 12.57 -3.68 -20.05
CA THR A 279 11.19 -3.17 -20.05
C THR A 279 10.51 -3.48 -18.73
N PRO A 280 9.93 -2.49 -18.03
CA PRO A 280 9.20 -2.71 -16.78
C PRO A 280 8.05 -3.71 -16.98
N LYS A 281 7.89 -4.64 -16.02
CA LYS A 281 6.81 -5.63 -16.02
C LYS A 281 5.79 -5.29 -14.95
N GLY A 282 4.54 -5.13 -15.32
CA GLY A 282 3.43 -4.88 -14.41
C GLY A 282 3.00 -6.17 -13.72
N ILE A 283 3.26 -6.28 -12.41
CA ILE A 283 2.78 -7.37 -11.58
C ILE A 283 1.40 -7.01 -11.07
N VAL A 284 0.42 -7.80 -11.45
CA VAL A 284 -0.97 -7.62 -11.04
C VAL A 284 -1.24 -8.43 -9.77
N ARG A 285 -1.89 -7.81 -8.80
CA ARG A 285 -2.24 -8.45 -7.53
C ARG A 285 -3.75 -8.63 -7.42
N ASP A 286 -4.19 -9.85 -7.09
CA ASP A 286 -5.58 -10.17 -6.74
C ASP A 286 -5.96 -9.66 -5.35
N ILE A 287 -7.27 -9.58 -5.07
CA ILE A 287 -7.81 -8.99 -3.84
C ILE A 287 -7.74 -9.97 -2.67
N GLY A 288 -8.39 -11.13 -2.78
CA GLY A 288 -8.58 -12.00 -1.62
C GLY A 288 -7.31 -12.63 -1.11
N GLY A 289 -6.48 -13.19 -2.00
CA GLY A 289 -5.20 -13.77 -1.65
C GLY A 289 -4.26 -12.75 -0.98
N HIS A 290 -4.25 -11.52 -1.49
CA HIS A 290 -3.47 -10.42 -0.93
C HIS A 290 -3.87 -10.06 0.50
N ILE A 291 -5.17 -9.88 0.78
CA ILE A 291 -5.66 -9.51 2.11
C ILE A 291 -5.33 -10.62 3.12
N VAL A 292 -5.64 -11.87 2.77
CA VAL A 292 -5.42 -13.02 3.65
C VAL A 292 -3.93 -13.17 3.99
N ALA A 293 -3.07 -13.15 2.98
CA ALA A 293 -1.63 -13.32 3.16
C ALA A 293 -1.03 -12.20 4.02
N LEU A 294 -1.35 -10.94 3.76
CA LEU A 294 -0.80 -9.81 4.51
C LEU A 294 -1.28 -9.80 5.97
N LYS A 295 -2.56 -10.05 6.21
CA LYS A 295 -3.08 -10.09 7.59
C LYS A 295 -2.47 -11.23 8.37
N TRP A 296 -2.27 -12.39 7.72
CA TRP A 296 -1.59 -13.53 8.32
C TRP A 296 -0.14 -13.22 8.67
N THR A 297 0.62 -12.53 7.79
CA THR A 297 2.01 -12.17 8.06
C THR A 297 2.17 -11.19 9.22
N MET A 298 1.29 -10.21 9.37
CA MET A 298 1.34 -9.28 10.51
C MET A 298 1.25 -10.03 11.84
N LYS A 299 0.36 -11.01 11.93
CA LYS A 299 0.17 -11.80 13.15
C LYS A 299 1.29 -12.82 13.38
N ASN A 300 1.64 -13.60 12.35
CA ASN A 300 2.42 -14.83 12.53
C ASN A 300 3.92 -14.64 12.26
N ILE A 301 4.30 -13.65 11.45
CA ILE A 301 5.70 -13.34 11.14
C ILE A 301 6.20 -12.18 12.01
N TYR A 302 5.40 -11.11 12.11
CA TYR A 302 5.81 -9.90 12.82
C TYR A 302 5.30 -9.84 14.27
N ASN A 303 4.38 -10.72 14.66
CA ASN A 303 3.75 -10.75 16.00
C ASN A 303 3.12 -9.41 16.38
N ILE A 304 2.41 -8.79 15.44
CA ILE A 304 1.80 -7.47 15.57
C ILE A 304 0.29 -7.60 15.81
N ASP A 305 -0.23 -6.82 16.75
CA ASP A 305 -1.65 -6.73 17.05
C ASP A 305 -2.25 -5.34 16.75
N ALA A 306 -3.58 -5.25 16.84
CA ALA A 306 -4.34 -4.06 16.42
C ALA A 306 -4.04 -2.78 17.23
N ASP A 307 -3.44 -2.90 18.42
CA ASP A 307 -3.08 -1.74 19.25
C ASP A 307 -1.62 -1.27 19.04
N ASP A 308 -0.87 -1.99 18.23
CA ASP A 308 0.51 -1.66 17.95
C ASP A 308 0.64 -0.50 16.95
N ILE A 309 1.77 0.20 17.04
CA ILE A 309 2.20 1.17 16.04
C ILE A 309 3.24 0.50 15.17
N TRP A 310 2.97 0.48 13.88
CA TRP A 310 3.84 -0.15 12.88
C TRP A 310 4.49 0.89 11.98
N TRP A 311 5.79 0.80 11.80
CA TRP A 311 6.52 1.58 10.83
C TRP A 311 7.41 0.71 9.94
N SER A 312 7.26 0.86 8.64
CA SER A 312 8.13 0.25 7.63
C SER A 312 8.89 1.35 6.90
N ALA A 313 10.22 1.35 7.03
CA ALA A 313 11.10 2.33 6.39
C ALA A 313 11.26 2.00 4.89
N SER A 314 10.22 2.25 4.11
CA SER A 314 10.14 2.02 2.66
C SER A 314 9.34 3.13 2.00
N ASP A 315 9.11 3.01 0.70
CA ASP A 315 8.27 3.91 -0.10
C ASP A 315 7.09 3.14 -0.70
N ILE A 316 5.92 3.78 -0.76
CA ILE A 316 4.68 3.17 -1.29
C ILE A 316 4.77 2.81 -2.77
N GLY A 317 5.71 3.35 -3.53
CA GLY A 317 5.99 2.94 -4.91
C GLY A 317 6.67 1.57 -5.04
N TRP A 318 7.10 0.98 -3.92
CA TRP A 318 7.74 -0.35 -3.87
C TRP A 318 6.84 -1.36 -3.17
N ILE A 319 7.01 -2.65 -3.51
CA ILE A 319 6.16 -3.71 -2.98
C ILE A 319 6.14 -3.78 -1.43
N VAL A 320 7.27 -3.50 -0.79
CA VAL A 320 7.36 -3.48 0.69
C VAL A 320 6.54 -2.32 1.24
N GLY A 321 6.70 -1.11 0.71
CA GLY A 321 5.92 0.04 1.15
C GLY A 321 4.43 -0.12 0.87
N HIS A 322 4.07 -0.60 -0.32
CA HIS A 322 2.68 -0.91 -0.68
C HIS A 322 2.03 -1.84 0.33
N SER A 323 2.70 -2.97 0.60
CA SER A 323 2.18 -4.01 1.47
C SER A 323 2.25 -3.64 2.95
N TYR A 324 3.36 -3.07 3.42
CA TYR A 324 3.65 -2.92 4.85
C TYR A 324 3.70 -1.47 5.38
N ILE A 325 3.44 -0.47 4.53
CA ILE A 325 3.06 0.88 5.01
C ILE A 325 1.54 1.03 4.94
N VAL A 326 0.89 0.59 3.85
CA VAL A 326 -0.52 0.85 3.63
C VAL A 326 -1.39 -0.34 4.04
N TYR A 327 -1.29 -1.48 3.35
CA TYR A 327 -2.30 -2.52 3.43
C TYR A 327 -2.21 -3.39 4.69
N ALA A 328 -1.08 -4.04 4.95
CA ALA A 328 -0.95 -5.01 6.03
C ALA A 328 -1.26 -4.44 7.43
N PRO A 329 -0.69 -3.28 7.83
CA PRO A 329 -1.01 -2.70 9.13
C PRO A 329 -2.48 -2.29 9.23
N LEU A 330 -3.07 -1.71 8.17
CA LEU A 330 -4.48 -1.33 8.16
C LEU A 330 -5.39 -2.57 8.18
N PHE A 331 -5.07 -3.66 7.46
CA PHE A 331 -5.83 -4.92 7.58
C PHE A 331 -5.79 -5.49 9.00
N LYS A 332 -4.68 -5.33 9.70
CA LYS A 332 -4.54 -5.79 11.08
C LYS A 332 -5.26 -4.89 12.08
N GLY A 333 -5.50 -3.63 11.74
CA GLY A 333 -6.10 -2.63 12.62
C GLY A 333 -5.09 -1.88 13.47
N CYS A 334 -3.82 -1.86 13.04
CA CYS A 334 -2.73 -1.13 13.67
C CYS A 334 -2.76 0.36 13.33
N THR A 335 -1.95 1.15 14.02
CA THR A 335 -1.54 2.47 13.56
C THR A 335 -0.34 2.31 12.63
N THR A 336 -0.41 2.81 11.40
CA THR A 336 0.75 2.84 10.49
C THR A 336 1.38 4.21 10.43
N VAL A 337 2.71 4.26 10.21
CA VAL A 337 3.47 5.51 10.06
C VAL A 337 3.84 5.71 8.60
N LEU A 338 3.47 6.86 8.05
CA LEU A 338 3.87 7.36 6.75
C LEU A 338 4.91 8.48 6.95
N PHE A 339 6.13 8.21 6.55
CA PHE A 339 7.25 9.11 6.74
C PHE A 339 7.67 9.76 5.42
N GLU A 340 7.55 11.09 5.33
CA GLU A 340 8.04 11.86 4.19
C GLU A 340 9.47 12.32 4.46
N GLY A 341 10.43 11.48 4.10
CA GLY A 341 11.85 11.73 4.30
C GLY A 341 12.70 10.59 3.76
N LYS A 342 14.00 10.78 3.86
CA LYS A 342 14.99 9.76 3.46
C LYS A 342 15.79 9.31 4.68
N PRO A 343 16.36 8.09 4.69
CA PRO A 343 17.18 7.58 5.79
C PRO A 343 18.40 8.47 6.13
N VAL A 344 18.87 9.21 5.13
CA VAL A 344 20.00 10.11 5.27
C VAL A 344 19.56 11.52 4.89
N GLY A 345 19.88 12.50 5.75
CA GLY A 345 19.63 13.92 5.46
C GLY A 345 18.23 14.44 5.78
N THR A 346 17.43 13.73 6.62
CA THR A 346 16.11 14.25 7.03
C THR A 346 15.81 14.13 8.53
N PRO A 347 16.23 15.08 9.37
CA PRO A 347 17.28 16.05 9.14
C PRO A 347 18.67 15.45 9.28
N ASP A 348 18.80 14.31 9.95
CA ASP A 348 20.05 13.60 10.26
C ASP A 348 19.83 12.07 10.31
N ALA A 349 20.91 11.30 10.45
CA ALA A 349 20.84 9.83 10.54
C ALA A 349 20.11 9.31 11.80
N GLY A 350 19.90 10.16 12.81
CA GLY A 350 19.16 9.83 14.03
C GLY A 350 17.66 10.04 13.91
N ALA A 351 17.16 10.60 12.80
CA ALA A 351 15.73 10.90 12.62
C ALA A 351 14.84 9.66 12.77
N PHE A 352 15.28 8.54 12.24
CA PHE A 352 14.54 7.27 12.31
C PHE A 352 14.37 6.74 13.75
N TRP A 353 15.26 7.10 14.65
CA TRP A 353 15.18 6.71 16.07
C TRP A 353 14.27 7.65 16.89
N LYS A 354 13.78 8.73 16.30
CA LYS A 354 12.91 9.73 16.93
C LYS A 354 11.43 9.59 16.53
N ILE A 355 11.16 8.72 15.59
CA ILE A 355 9.81 8.39 15.13
C ILE A 355 9.18 7.36 16.06
#